data_6434ef9d2f6a76939408357182744e32
#
_entry.id   6434ef9d2f6a76939408357182744e32
#
_cell.length_a   1.000
_cell.length_b   1.000
_cell.length_c   1.000
_cell.angle_alpha   90.00
_cell.angle_beta   90.00
_cell.angle_gamma   90.00
#
_symmetry.space_group_name_H-M   'P 1'
#
loop_
_entity.id
_entity.type
_entity.pdbx_description
1 polymer ?
#
loop_
_entity_poly.entity_id
_entity_poly.type
_entity_poly.pdbx_seq_one_letter_code
_entity_poly.pdbx_strand_id
1 'polypeptide(L)'
;MLFRSHWDAVIRILRYIKSTPGKGVLYENRGHTKVVGYRDADWAGSPTDRRSTSGYCVFIGDNLISWKSKKQDVMARSSAEVEYRGMTLATCELIWLKHLLRELRFGKDKQMKLICDNQAALHIASNPVFHEMTKHIEVDCHFIREKIASGCVATSFVNSNDQLADIFTKSLRGPRIKYICNKLGAYNIYAPA
;
A
#
# COMPACT_ATOMS: atom_id res chain seq x y z
N MET A 1 34.73 1.27 -3.23
CA MET A 1 33.93 0.67 -2.14
C MET A 1 32.45 0.55 -2.44
N LEU A 2 31.81 1.52 -3.11
CA LEU A 2 30.37 1.50 -3.46
C LEU A 2 29.94 0.31 -4.35
N PHE A 3 30.77 -0.11 -5.30
CA PHE A 3 30.44 -1.23 -6.21
C PHE A 3 30.31 -2.59 -5.50
N ARG A 4 31.09 -2.85 -4.45
CA ARG A 4 31.01 -4.12 -3.71
C ARG A 4 29.67 -4.26 -2.97
N SER A 5 29.23 -3.21 -2.32
CA SER A 5 27.95 -3.22 -1.59
C SER A 5 26.73 -3.42 -2.51
N HIS A 6 26.74 -2.84 -3.71
CA HIS A 6 25.69 -3.04 -4.70
C HIS A 6 25.69 -4.47 -5.24
N TRP A 7 26.90 -5.03 -5.52
CA TRP A 7 27.02 -6.43 -5.94
C TRP A 7 26.57 -7.41 -4.87
N ASP A 8 26.92 -7.17 -3.62
CA ASP A 8 26.46 -7.98 -2.49
C ASP A 8 24.93 -7.93 -2.33
N ALA A 9 24.30 -6.78 -2.60
CA ALA A 9 22.84 -6.66 -2.63
C ALA A 9 22.23 -7.50 -3.76
N VAL A 10 22.79 -7.45 -4.97
CA VAL A 10 22.34 -8.27 -6.11
C VAL A 10 22.45 -9.76 -5.78
N ILE A 11 23.60 -10.22 -5.27
CA ILE A 11 23.81 -11.60 -4.88
C ILE A 11 22.80 -12.04 -3.81
N ARG A 12 22.48 -11.18 -2.85
CA ARG A 12 21.46 -11.45 -1.82
C ARG A 12 20.08 -11.65 -2.44
N ILE A 13 19.69 -10.80 -3.38
CA ILE A 13 18.43 -10.93 -4.13
C ILE A 13 18.38 -12.24 -4.91
N LEU A 14 19.45 -12.55 -5.64
CA LEU A 14 19.52 -13.79 -6.41
C LEU A 14 19.46 -15.04 -5.52
N ARG A 15 20.14 -15.03 -4.37
CA ARG A 15 20.05 -16.11 -3.38
C ARG A 15 18.63 -16.27 -2.82
N TYR A 16 17.95 -15.15 -2.54
CA TYR A 16 16.55 -15.15 -2.09
C TYR A 16 15.63 -15.77 -3.14
N ILE A 17 15.72 -15.32 -4.39
CA ILE A 17 14.91 -15.87 -5.50
C ILE A 17 15.20 -17.36 -5.70
N LYS A 18 16.48 -17.78 -5.67
CA LYS A 18 16.89 -19.19 -5.80
C LYS A 18 16.38 -20.05 -4.64
N SER A 19 16.26 -19.50 -3.43
CA SER A 19 15.78 -20.24 -2.25
C SER A 19 14.25 -20.39 -2.20
N THR A 20 13.52 -19.71 -3.07
CA THR A 20 12.05 -19.70 -3.09
C THR A 20 11.47 -20.02 -4.47
N PRO A 21 11.95 -21.08 -5.15
CA PRO A 21 11.39 -21.46 -6.44
C PRO A 21 9.92 -21.85 -6.28
N GLY A 22 9.11 -21.56 -7.31
CA GLY A 22 7.70 -21.91 -7.32
C GLY A 22 6.78 -21.02 -6.46
N LYS A 23 7.30 -19.99 -5.82
CA LYS A 23 6.47 -19.00 -5.14
C LYS A 23 6.00 -17.92 -6.11
N GLY A 24 4.71 -17.66 -6.10
CA GLY A 24 4.07 -16.64 -6.91
C GLY A 24 2.77 -16.17 -6.28
N VAL A 25 2.02 -15.34 -6.99
CA VAL A 25 0.66 -14.92 -6.60
C VAL A 25 -0.32 -15.69 -7.46
N LEU A 26 -1.28 -16.36 -6.80
CA LEU A 26 -2.34 -17.09 -7.46
C LEU A 26 -3.50 -16.13 -7.75
N TYR A 27 -3.99 -16.15 -8.99
CA TYR A 27 -5.19 -15.43 -9.41
C TYR A 27 -6.36 -16.39 -9.55
N GLU A 28 -7.49 -16.02 -8.95
CA GLU A 28 -8.71 -16.81 -8.94
C GLU A 28 -9.91 -15.96 -9.38
N ASN A 29 -10.85 -16.57 -10.11
CA ASN A 29 -12.11 -15.91 -10.40
C ASN A 29 -13.04 -16.02 -9.20
N ARG A 30 -13.17 -14.96 -8.43
CA ARG A 30 -14.03 -14.89 -7.23
C ARG A 30 -15.40 -14.24 -7.49
N GLY A 31 -15.77 -14.07 -8.74
CA GLY A 31 -17.12 -13.63 -9.17
C GLY A 31 -17.40 -12.14 -8.93
N HIS A 32 -16.38 -11.32 -8.60
CA HIS A 32 -16.55 -9.87 -8.43
C HIS A 32 -15.30 -9.08 -8.83
N THR A 33 -15.49 -7.79 -9.09
CA THR A 33 -14.44 -6.85 -9.52
C THR A 33 -14.28 -5.67 -8.56
N LYS A 34 -14.52 -5.88 -7.26
CA LYS A 34 -14.31 -4.84 -6.25
C LYS A 34 -12.84 -4.46 -6.19
N VAL A 35 -12.58 -3.15 -6.17
CA VAL A 35 -11.21 -2.61 -6.04
C VAL A 35 -11.00 -2.17 -4.60
N VAL A 36 -9.97 -2.73 -3.97
CA VAL A 36 -9.63 -2.46 -2.56
C VAL A 36 -8.13 -2.22 -2.45
N GLY A 37 -7.74 -1.07 -1.92
CA GLY A 37 -6.36 -0.73 -1.61
C GLY A 37 -6.12 -0.77 -0.10
N TYR A 38 -5.02 -1.37 0.32
CA TYR A 38 -4.45 -1.26 1.67
C TYR A 38 -3.23 -0.36 1.58
N ARG A 39 -3.05 0.50 2.56
CA ARG A 39 -1.88 1.36 2.63
C ARG A 39 -1.34 1.46 4.06
N ASP A 40 -0.04 1.59 4.19
CA ASP A 40 0.67 1.82 5.44
C ASP A 40 1.83 2.79 5.23
N ALA A 41 2.29 3.40 6.31
CA ALA A 41 3.47 4.25 6.27
C ALA A 41 4.29 4.13 7.56
N ASP A 42 5.58 3.86 7.42
CA ASP A 42 6.54 3.79 8.53
C ASP A 42 7.25 5.13 8.69
N TRP A 43 6.86 5.88 9.73
CA TRP A 43 7.40 7.20 10.00
C TRP A 43 8.83 7.12 10.53
N ALA A 44 9.74 7.83 9.83
CA ALA A 44 11.15 7.95 10.22
C ALA A 44 11.86 6.59 10.43
N GLY A 45 11.39 5.54 9.74
CA GLY A 45 11.89 4.18 9.90
C GLY A 45 13.31 3.95 9.41
N SER A 46 13.85 4.83 8.55
CA SER A 46 15.24 4.74 8.11
C SER A 46 16.21 5.20 9.20
N PRO A 47 17.11 4.34 9.69
CA PRO A 47 18.05 4.71 10.76
C PRO A 47 19.12 5.72 10.31
N THR A 48 19.40 5.79 9.00
CA THR A 48 20.50 6.61 8.47
C THR A 48 20.09 8.04 8.13
N ASP A 49 18.89 8.22 7.55
CA ASP A 49 18.43 9.53 7.06
C ASP A 49 17.02 9.89 7.57
N ARG A 50 16.45 9.08 8.45
CA ARG A 50 15.15 9.31 9.09
C ARG A 50 14.01 9.53 8.10
N ARG A 51 14.16 9.09 6.86
CA ARG A 51 13.09 9.11 5.87
C ARG A 51 12.09 8.01 6.14
N SER A 52 10.85 8.31 5.83
CA SER A 52 9.73 7.40 5.98
C SER A 52 9.57 6.51 4.76
N THR A 53 8.94 5.36 4.94
CA THR A 53 8.60 4.44 3.85
C THR A 53 7.09 4.35 3.73
N SER A 54 6.55 4.59 2.54
CA SER A 54 5.15 4.36 2.22
C SER A 54 4.99 3.06 1.45
N GLY A 55 3.96 2.29 1.80
CA GLY A 55 3.62 1.04 1.14
C GLY A 55 2.14 0.94 0.86
N TYR A 56 1.79 0.30 -0.24
CA TYR A 56 0.41 -0.07 -0.54
C TYR A 56 0.33 -1.39 -1.31
N CYS A 57 -0.84 -2.01 -1.27
CA CYS A 57 -1.23 -3.08 -2.16
C CYS A 57 -2.70 -2.90 -2.57
N VAL A 58 -2.99 -3.23 -3.83
CA VAL A 58 -4.32 -3.08 -4.42
C VAL A 58 -4.81 -4.42 -4.94
N PHE A 59 -6.05 -4.74 -4.62
CA PHE A 59 -6.75 -5.94 -5.03
C PHE A 59 -7.89 -5.59 -5.99
N ILE A 60 -8.10 -6.47 -6.97
CA ILE A 60 -9.29 -6.49 -7.82
C ILE A 60 -9.88 -7.89 -7.70
N GLY A 61 -11.13 -7.99 -7.24
CA GLY A 61 -11.77 -9.30 -7.01
C GLY A 61 -10.98 -10.18 -6.04
N ASP A 62 -10.42 -9.58 -4.98
CA ASP A 62 -9.56 -10.20 -3.97
C ASP A 62 -8.24 -10.78 -4.52
N ASN A 63 -7.87 -10.48 -5.75
CA ASN A 63 -6.57 -10.80 -6.31
C ASN A 63 -5.62 -9.60 -6.19
N LEU A 64 -4.39 -9.84 -5.76
CA LEU A 64 -3.35 -8.81 -5.67
C LEU A 64 -2.90 -8.39 -7.07
N ILE A 65 -3.17 -7.15 -7.46
CA ILE A 65 -2.89 -6.64 -8.81
C ILE A 65 -1.70 -5.68 -8.82
N SER A 66 -1.60 -4.82 -7.81
CA SER A 66 -0.53 -3.83 -7.72
C SER A 66 -0.04 -3.70 -6.29
N TRP A 67 1.25 -3.44 -6.13
CA TRP A 67 1.86 -3.12 -4.84
C TRP A 67 3.09 -2.25 -5.00
N LYS A 68 3.41 -1.50 -3.96
CA LYS A 68 4.59 -0.65 -3.94
C LYS A 68 5.15 -0.50 -2.53
N SER A 69 6.47 -0.45 -2.45
CA SER A 69 7.21 0.04 -1.29
C SER A 69 8.11 1.16 -1.77
N LYS A 70 7.93 2.36 -1.24
CA LYS A 70 8.70 3.54 -1.65
C LYS A 70 9.16 4.31 -0.42
N LYS A 71 10.49 4.52 -0.31
CA LYS A 71 11.07 5.48 0.61
C LYS A 71 10.70 6.90 0.13
N GLN A 72 10.21 7.74 1.04
CA GLN A 72 9.82 9.10 0.72
C GLN A 72 11.06 9.96 0.41
N ASP A 73 10.94 10.87 -0.55
CA ASP A 73 12.06 11.67 -1.03
C ASP A 73 12.49 12.75 -0.02
N VAL A 74 11.55 13.17 0.84
CA VAL A 74 11.79 14.17 1.89
C VAL A 74 11.46 13.60 3.26
N MET A 75 12.11 14.16 4.28
CA MET A 75 11.85 13.82 5.67
C MET A 75 10.55 14.49 6.13
N ALA A 76 9.62 13.69 6.62
CA ALA A 76 8.35 14.17 7.12
C ALA A 76 8.49 14.69 8.57
N ARG A 77 7.83 15.79 8.86
CA ARG A 77 7.85 16.44 10.18
C ARG A 77 6.91 15.79 11.20
N SER A 78 5.94 15.03 10.73
CA SER A 78 4.98 14.31 11.59
C SER A 78 4.55 12.98 10.97
N SER A 79 4.04 12.08 11.80
CA SER A 79 3.42 10.83 11.33
C SER A 79 2.22 11.10 10.43
N ALA A 80 1.41 12.13 10.75
CA ALA A 80 0.26 12.50 9.92
C ALA A 80 0.67 12.87 8.48
N GLU A 81 1.76 13.60 8.29
CA GLU A 81 2.29 13.94 6.97
C GLU A 81 2.64 12.69 6.16
N VAL A 82 3.31 11.72 6.78
CA VAL A 82 3.68 10.45 6.13
C VAL A 82 2.44 9.67 5.74
N GLU A 83 1.47 9.63 6.62
CA GLU A 83 0.20 8.95 6.41
C GLU A 83 -0.56 9.54 5.21
N TYR A 84 -0.68 10.87 5.12
CA TYR A 84 -1.34 11.53 4.00
C TYR A 84 -0.62 11.32 2.67
N ARG A 85 0.71 11.42 2.65
CA ARG A 85 1.49 11.10 1.45
C ARG A 85 1.28 9.65 1.00
N GLY A 86 1.22 8.72 1.96
CA GLY A 86 0.89 7.32 1.69
C GLY A 86 -0.52 7.14 1.12
N MET A 87 -1.52 7.86 1.67
CA MET A 87 -2.90 7.86 1.16
C MET A 87 -2.96 8.41 -0.27
N THR A 88 -2.28 9.52 -0.54
CA THR A 88 -2.22 10.12 -1.88
C THR A 88 -1.63 9.17 -2.90
N LEU A 89 -0.50 8.53 -2.59
CA LEU A 89 0.13 7.54 -3.47
C LEU A 89 -0.81 6.37 -3.79
N ALA A 90 -1.45 5.80 -2.78
CA ALA A 90 -2.39 4.69 -2.97
C ALA A 90 -3.65 5.14 -3.74
N THR A 91 -4.16 6.36 -3.47
CA THR A 91 -5.31 6.91 -4.18
C THR A 91 -5.01 7.17 -5.66
N CYS A 92 -3.81 7.68 -6.00
CA CYS A 92 -3.38 7.82 -7.39
C CYS A 92 -3.37 6.49 -8.13
N GLU A 93 -2.86 5.43 -7.50
CA GLU A 93 -2.89 4.09 -8.08
C GLU A 93 -4.30 3.57 -8.30
N LEU A 94 -5.20 3.74 -7.31
CA LEU A 94 -6.60 3.35 -7.42
C LEU A 94 -7.28 4.06 -8.60
N ILE A 95 -7.07 5.36 -8.76
CA ILE A 95 -7.63 6.15 -9.85
C ILE A 95 -7.10 5.69 -11.20
N TRP A 96 -5.79 5.45 -11.29
CA TRP A 96 -5.18 4.92 -12.51
C TRP A 96 -5.78 3.57 -12.90
N LEU A 97 -5.89 2.63 -11.94
CA LEU A 97 -6.54 1.34 -12.18
C LEU A 97 -8.00 1.49 -12.59
N LYS A 98 -8.74 2.43 -11.99
CA LYS A 98 -10.13 2.71 -12.38
C LYS A 98 -10.23 3.16 -13.85
N HIS A 99 -9.35 4.05 -14.28
CA HIS A 99 -9.31 4.48 -15.68
C HIS A 99 -8.97 3.31 -16.61
N LEU A 100 -7.96 2.52 -16.27
CA LEU A 100 -7.59 1.32 -17.04
C LEU A 100 -8.76 0.32 -17.16
N LEU A 101 -9.45 0.02 -16.06
CA LEU A 101 -10.61 -0.88 -16.06
C LEU A 101 -11.75 -0.34 -16.95
N ARG A 102 -11.97 0.99 -16.96
CA ARG A 102 -12.96 1.63 -17.84
C ARG A 102 -12.58 1.51 -19.29
N GLU A 103 -11.33 1.76 -19.66
CA GLU A 103 -10.82 1.61 -21.04
C GLU A 103 -10.95 0.17 -21.52
N LEU A 104 -10.64 -0.79 -20.65
CA LEU A 104 -10.79 -2.23 -20.93
C LEU A 104 -12.26 -2.70 -20.90
N ARG A 105 -13.20 -1.82 -20.56
CA ARG A 105 -14.62 -2.16 -20.35
C ARG A 105 -14.82 -3.32 -19.36
N PHE A 106 -13.94 -3.38 -18.35
CA PHE A 106 -13.92 -4.45 -17.37
C PHE A 106 -14.60 -4.01 -16.06
N GLY A 107 -15.61 -4.78 -15.66
CA GLY A 107 -16.33 -4.52 -14.42
C GLY A 107 -17.33 -3.37 -14.49
N LYS A 108 -17.89 -3.01 -13.34
CA LYS A 108 -18.79 -1.86 -13.16
C LYS A 108 -18.02 -0.71 -12.54
N ASP A 109 -18.32 0.50 -12.91
CA ASP A 109 -17.75 1.74 -12.32
C ASP A 109 -18.27 1.90 -10.89
N LYS A 110 -17.66 1.20 -9.94
CA LYS A 110 -18.01 1.23 -8.52
C LYS A 110 -17.01 2.08 -7.74
N GLN A 111 -17.47 2.57 -6.58
CA GLN A 111 -16.62 3.19 -5.59
C GLN A 111 -15.53 2.23 -5.14
N MET A 112 -14.28 2.69 -5.15
CA MET A 112 -13.12 1.93 -4.65
C MET A 112 -12.95 2.12 -3.16
N LYS A 113 -12.33 1.16 -2.48
CA LYS A 113 -12.10 1.22 -1.04
C LYS A 113 -10.61 1.40 -0.73
N LEU A 114 -10.27 2.38 0.10
CA LEU A 114 -8.92 2.58 0.64
C LEU A 114 -8.93 2.26 2.14
N ILE A 115 -8.15 1.27 2.53
CA ILE A 115 -8.07 0.75 3.89
C ILE A 115 -6.80 1.27 4.58
N CYS A 116 -6.97 1.76 5.80
CA CYS A 116 -5.93 2.34 6.63
C CYS A 116 -6.13 1.93 8.10
N ASP A 117 -5.04 1.77 8.83
CA ASP A 117 -5.07 1.50 10.28
C ASP A 117 -4.83 2.73 11.16
N ASN A 118 -4.69 3.92 10.55
CA ASN A 118 -4.55 5.18 11.26
C ASN A 118 -5.90 5.93 11.30
N GLN A 119 -6.59 5.86 12.45
CA GLN A 119 -7.86 6.52 12.67
C GLN A 119 -7.76 8.05 12.56
N ALA A 120 -6.66 8.64 13.06
CA ALA A 120 -6.47 10.09 13.01
C ALA A 120 -6.39 10.59 11.56
N ALA A 121 -5.65 9.86 10.69
CA ALA A 121 -5.57 10.17 9.27
C ALA A 121 -6.96 10.07 8.60
N LEU A 122 -7.74 9.04 8.91
CA LEU A 122 -9.11 8.88 8.40
C LEU A 122 -10.04 10.00 8.86
N HIS A 123 -9.94 10.39 10.13
CA HIS A 123 -10.76 11.47 10.69
C HIS A 123 -10.45 12.81 10.00
N ILE A 124 -9.18 13.15 9.84
CA ILE A 124 -8.78 14.39 9.14
C ILE A 124 -9.20 14.32 7.65
N ALA A 125 -9.11 13.16 6.98
CA ALA A 125 -9.56 13.00 5.61
C ALA A 125 -11.07 13.26 5.44
N SER A 126 -11.86 12.94 6.47
CA SER A 126 -13.32 13.09 6.45
C SER A 126 -13.81 14.45 6.97
N ASN A 127 -12.96 15.24 7.65
CA ASN A 127 -13.38 16.48 8.33
C ASN A 127 -12.71 17.70 7.70
N PRO A 128 -13.50 18.64 7.11
CA PRO A 128 -12.97 19.83 6.43
C PRO A 128 -12.36 20.90 7.36
N VAL A 129 -12.62 20.85 8.67
CA VAL A 129 -12.29 21.94 9.63
C VAL A 129 -10.82 21.95 10.06
N PHE A 130 -10.03 20.89 9.80
CA PHE A 130 -8.65 20.78 10.24
C PHE A 130 -7.64 21.49 9.29
N HIS A 131 -7.78 22.80 9.07
CA HIS A 131 -6.87 23.56 8.19
C HIS A 131 -5.53 23.96 8.83
N GLU A 132 -5.50 24.22 10.14
CA GLU A 132 -4.31 24.84 10.76
C GLU A 132 -3.12 23.88 10.96
N MET A 133 -3.37 22.60 11.16
CA MET A 133 -2.31 21.59 11.41
C MET A 133 -1.74 20.98 10.14
N THR A 134 -2.27 21.30 8.94
CA THR A 134 -2.00 20.55 7.70
C THR A 134 -1.34 21.35 6.59
N LYS A 135 -0.83 22.57 6.85
CA LYS A 135 -0.22 23.44 5.82
C LYS A 135 0.83 22.73 4.92
N HIS A 136 1.59 21.78 5.46
CA HIS A 136 2.61 21.05 4.69
C HIS A 136 2.08 19.94 3.81
N ILE A 137 0.83 19.52 4.04
CA ILE A 137 0.14 18.42 3.33
C ILE A 137 -1.23 18.88 2.79
N GLU A 138 -1.44 20.19 2.69
CA GLU A 138 -2.70 20.75 2.26
C GLU A 138 -3.16 20.22 0.90
N VAL A 139 -2.23 20.13 -0.05
CA VAL A 139 -2.51 19.60 -1.39
C VAL A 139 -2.95 18.14 -1.32
N ASP A 140 -2.24 17.31 -0.55
CA ASP A 140 -2.57 15.89 -0.38
C ASP A 140 -3.93 15.73 0.31
N CYS A 141 -4.19 16.52 1.36
CA CYS A 141 -5.45 16.51 2.08
C CYS A 141 -6.62 16.91 1.17
N HIS A 142 -6.46 17.99 0.40
CA HIS A 142 -7.47 18.47 -0.53
C HIS A 142 -7.77 17.41 -1.60
N PHE A 143 -6.74 16.83 -2.20
CA PHE A 143 -6.87 15.78 -3.20
C PHE A 143 -7.68 14.59 -2.67
N ILE A 144 -7.33 14.05 -1.49
CA ILE A 144 -8.04 12.91 -0.90
C ILE A 144 -9.49 13.26 -0.59
N ARG A 145 -9.75 14.42 0.00
CA ARG A 145 -11.11 14.89 0.30
C ARG A 145 -11.96 15.01 -0.96
N GLU A 146 -11.41 15.56 -2.03
CA GLU A 146 -12.09 15.66 -3.33
C GLU A 146 -12.48 14.26 -3.84
N LYS A 147 -11.58 13.27 -3.74
CA LYS A 147 -11.86 11.90 -4.21
C LYS A 147 -12.87 11.15 -3.33
N ILE A 148 -12.91 11.47 -2.05
CA ILE A 148 -13.96 10.97 -1.14
C ILE A 148 -15.31 11.65 -1.45
N ALA A 149 -15.33 12.97 -1.56
CA ALA A 149 -16.55 13.73 -1.82
C ALA A 149 -17.20 13.40 -3.17
N SER A 150 -16.37 13.15 -4.19
CA SER A 150 -16.84 12.69 -5.53
C SER A 150 -17.35 11.24 -5.55
N GLY A 151 -17.27 10.50 -4.43
CA GLY A 151 -17.64 9.09 -4.37
C GLY A 151 -16.69 8.16 -5.13
N CYS A 152 -15.53 8.66 -5.57
CA CYS A 152 -14.53 7.86 -6.27
C CYS A 152 -13.88 6.83 -5.35
N VAL A 153 -13.54 7.25 -4.12
CA VAL A 153 -12.90 6.43 -3.10
C VAL A 153 -13.67 6.54 -1.78
N ALA A 154 -13.86 5.40 -1.09
CA ALA A 154 -14.31 5.37 0.30
C ALA A 154 -13.15 4.91 1.18
N THR A 155 -12.96 5.58 2.31
CA THR A 155 -11.96 5.18 3.31
C THR A 155 -12.57 4.24 4.34
N SER A 156 -11.75 3.34 4.89
CA SER A 156 -12.17 2.41 5.93
C SER A 156 -11.02 2.10 6.87
N PHE A 157 -11.35 1.94 8.14
CA PHE A 157 -10.41 1.50 9.16
C PHE A 157 -10.21 -0.02 9.14
N VAL A 158 -8.99 -0.45 9.45
CA VAL A 158 -8.64 -1.83 9.77
C VAL A 158 -7.75 -1.84 11.00
N ASN A 159 -7.85 -2.90 11.80
CA ASN A 159 -6.91 -3.09 12.91
C ASN A 159 -5.50 -3.35 12.36
N SER A 160 -4.45 -2.87 13.06
CA SER A 160 -3.05 -3.07 12.62
C SER A 160 -2.68 -4.55 12.47
N ASN A 161 -3.36 -5.46 13.19
CA ASN A 161 -3.19 -6.90 13.01
C ASN A 161 -3.71 -7.41 11.65
N ASP A 162 -4.54 -6.65 10.96
CA ASP A 162 -5.11 -7.00 9.65
C ASP A 162 -4.62 -6.06 8.53
N GLN A 163 -3.64 -5.18 8.84
CA GLN A 163 -3.03 -4.29 7.85
C GLN A 163 -2.08 -5.08 6.95
N LEU A 164 -2.51 -5.29 5.70
CA LEU A 164 -1.73 -6.06 4.72
C LEU A 164 -0.55 -5.27 4.15
N ALA A 165 -0.62 -3.95 4.17
CA ALA A 165 0.44 -3.09 3.65
C ALA A 165 1.67 -3.02 4.57
N ASP A 166 1.61 -3.50 5.81
CA ASP A 166 2.75 -3.57 6.74
C ASP A 166 3.98 -4.25 6.14
N ILE A 167 3.77 -5.28 5.30
CA ILE A 167 4.87 -6.03 4.67
C ILE A 167 5.74 -5.18 3.74
N PHE A 168 5.21 -4.04 3.26
CA PHE A 168 5.90 -3.13 2.36
C PHE A 168 6.62 -1.98 3.07
N THR A 169 6.41 -1.83 4.38
CA THR A 169 6.92 -0.70 5.16
C THR A 169 7.74 -1.11 6.37
N LYS A 170 7.42 -2.25 6.99
CA LYS A 170 7.96 -2.65 8.30
C LYS A 170 8.76 -3.94 8.21
N SER A 171 9.76 -4.07 9.07
CA SER A 171 10.43 -5.34 9.33
C SER A 171 9.54 -6.21 10.21
N LEU A 172 9.02 -7.30 9.66
CA LEU A 172 8.05 -8.16 10.33
C LEU A 172 8.67 -9.51 10.75
N ARG A 173 8.11 -10.11 11.81
CA ARG A 173 8.47 -11.47 12.23
C ARG A 173 7.85 -12.52 11.28
N GLY A 174 8.52 -13.69 11.18
CA GLY A 174 8.13 -14.77 10.27
C GLY A 174 6.65 -15.15 10.28
N PRO A 175 6.00 -15.37 11.45
CA PRO A 175 4.56 -15.68 11.50
C PRO A 175 3.68 -14.60 10.87
N ARG A 176 4.02 -13.32 11.09
CA ARG A 176 3.28 -12.19 10.50
C ARG A 176 3.46 -12.12 9.00
N ILE A 177 4.69 -12.33 8.50
CA ILE A 177 4.97 -12.42 7.06
C ILE A 177 4.15 -13.54 6.43
N LYS A 178 4.11 -14.73 7.03
CA LYS A 178 3.33 -15.87 6.55
C LYS A 178 1.84 -15.54 6.47
N TYR A 179 1.28 -14.91 7.52
CA TYR A 179 -0.11 -14.49 7.54
C TYR A 179 -0.42 -13.53 6.39
N ILE A 180 0.37 -12.47 6.24
CA ILE A 180 0.15 -11.47 5.19
C ILE A 180 0.32 -12.10 3.80
N CYS A 181 1.37 -12.90 3.58
CA CYS A 181 1.59 -13.59 2.31
C CYS A 181 0.38 -14.46 1.91
N ASN A 182 -0.20 -15.19 2.86
CA ASN A 182 -1.42 -15.97 2.59
C ASN A 182 -2.59 -15.07 2.17
N LYS A 183 -2.77 -13.92 2.83
CA LYS A 183 -3.81 -12.94 2.49
C LYS A 183 -3.57 -12.25 1.14
N LEU A 184 -2.31 -12.08 0.74
CA LEU A 184 -1.91 -11.55 -0.56
C LEU A 184 -2.06 -12.58 -1.70
N GLY A 185 -2.47 -13.82 -1.41
CA GLY A 185 -2.57 -14.89 -2.39
C GLY A 185 -1.22 -15.49 -2.78
N ALA A 186 -0.18 -15.34 -1.94
CA ALA A 186 1.11 -15.96 -2.18
C ALA A 186 0.98 -17.50 -2.10
N TYR A 187 1.34 -18.16 -3.19
CA TYR A 187 1.22 -19.60 -3.36
C TYR A 187 2.58 -20.21 -3.70
N ASN A 188 2.79 -21.44 -3.28
CA ASN A 188 3.97 -22.22 -3.63
C ASN A 188 3.52 -23.48 -4.37
N ILE A 189 3.80 -23.54 -5.68
CA ILE A 189 3.42 -24.68 -6.53
C ILE A 189 4.10 -26.00 -6.17
N TYR A 190 5.18 -25.97 -5.40
CA TYR A 190 5.90 -27.15 -4.93
C TYR A 190 5.54 -27.54 -3.49
N ALA A 191 4.65 -26.80 -2.82
CA ALA A 191 4.17 -27.22 -1.51
C ALA A 191 3.26 -28.42 -1.66
N PRO A 192 3.41 -29.47 -0.83
CA PRO A 192 2.44 -30.56 -0.79
C PRO A 192 1.07 -30.00 -0.44
N ALA A 193 0.03 -30.58 -1.06
CA ALA A 193 -1.36 -30.25 -0.83
C ALA A 193 -1.77 -30.55 0.63
#